data_19f03cb77ac62deb51078941c603204c
#
_entry.id   19f03cb77ac62deb51078941c603204c
#
_cell.length_a   1.000
_cell.length_b   1.000
_cell.length_c   1.000
_cell.angle_alpha   90.00
_cell.angle_beta   90.00
_cell.angle_gamma   90.00
#
_symmetry.space_group_name_H-M   'P 1'
#
loop_
_entity.id
_entity.type
_entity.pdbx_description
1 polymer ?
#
loop_
_entity_poly.entity_id
_entity_poly.type
_entity_poly.pdbx_seq_one_letter_code
_entity_poly.pdbx_strand_id
1 'polypeptide(L)'
;RLTLEEKRTFMNQRALAASPLLFGGDLVLSSDEDIALATCPEMLACNQDGITAKRIYGTAHVDVRQKFTDMEQRHGWIGIFNRKGCNYRFPLKISALKLPEKTDPRTLKDIWTGRPLEFLAADTLLFNFKAWESMLLRF
;
A
#
# COMPACT_ATOMS: atom_id res chain seq x y z
N ARG A 1 13.32 -4.15 16.78
CA ARG A 1 13.14 -4.90 15.54
C ARG A 1 11.77 -4.64 14.93
N LEU A 2 11.70 -4.46 13.62
CA LEU A 2 10.44 -4.19 12.93
C LEU A 2 9.55 -5.44 12.87
N THR A 3 8.25 -5.24 13.05
CA THR A 3 7.24 -6.27 12.78
C THR A 3 7.13 -6.51 11.27
N LEU A 4 6.45 -7.59 10.88
CA LEU A 4 6.19 -7.86 9.45
C LEU A 4 5.37 -6.73 8.82
N GLU A 5 4.38 -6.22 9.53
CA GLU A 5 3.55 -5.10 9.08
C GLU A 5 4.38 -3.82 8.85
N GLU A 6 5.30 -3.52 9.76
CA GLU A 6 6.21 -2.38 9.62
C GLU A 6 7.16 -2.56 8.43
N LYS A 7 7.67 -3.77 8.22
CA LYS A 7 8.51 -4.08 7.06
C LYS A 7 7.77 -3.90 5.74
N ARG A 8 6.54 -4.40 5.66
CA ARG A 8 5.68 -4.22 4.49
C ARG A 8 5.37 -2.74 4.25
N THR A 9 5.08 -2.00 5.30
CA THR A 9 4.83 -0.55 5.22
C THR A 9 6.06 0.19 4.69
N PHE A 10 7.25 -0.16 5.16
CA PHE A 10 8.49 0.39 4.65
C PHE A 10 8.64 0.13 3.13
N MET A 11 8.37 -1.10 2.70
CA MET A 11 8.42 -1.44 1.27
C MET A 11 7.35 -0.69 0.46
N ASN A 12 6.14 -0.56 0.98
CA ASN A 12 5.07 0.18 0.33
C ASN A 12 5.43 1.67 0.15
N GLN A 13 6.02 2.27 1.16
CA GLN A 13 6.48 3.66 1.09
C GLN A 13 7.56 3.83 0.02
N ARG A 14 8.54 2.93 -0.03
CA ARG A 14 9.61 2.95 -1.02
C ARG A 14 9.08 2.74 -2.43
N ALA A 15 8.16 1.81 -2.61
CA ALA A 15 7.55 1.52 -3.90
C ALA A 15 6.74 2.72 -4.43
N LEU A 16 5.91 3.32 -3.59
CA LEU A 16 5.10 4.48 -3.96
C LEU A 16 5.94 5.74 -4.21
N ALA A 17 7.08 5.86 -3.56
CA ALA A 17 8.01 6.96 -3.80
C ALA A 17 8.95 6.70 -4.98
N ALA A 18 8.90 5.53 -5.59
CA ALA A 18 9.86 5.07 -6.60
C ALA A 18 11.32 5.25 -6.14
N SER A 19 11.54 5.05 -4.83
CA SER A 19 12.86 5.21 -4.21
C SER A 19 13.73 3.98 -4.46
N PRO A 20 15.06 4.15 -4.60
CA PRO A 20 15.96 3.01 -4.73
C PRO A 20 15.79 2.03 -3.56
N LEU A 21 15.75 0.74 -3.88
CA LEU A 21 15.76 -0.33 -2.90
C LEU A 21 17.21 -0.79 -2.73
N LEU A 22 17.79 -0.44 -1.59
CA LEU A 22 19.15 -0.86 -1.24
C LEU A 22 19.04 -1.97 -0.19
N PHE A 23 19.64 -3.11 -0.51
CA PHE A 23 19.72 -4.23 0.42
C PHE A 23 21.00 -4.04 1.25
N GLY A 24 20.84 -3.50 2.47
CA GLY A 24 21.95 -3.17 3.36
C GLY A 24 22.49 -4.32 4.19
N GLY A 25 22.02 -5.56 3.96
CA GLY A 25 22.41 -6.72 4.75
C GLY A 25 23.07 -7.83 3.94
N ASP A 26 23.56 -8.82 4.65
CA ASP A 26 24.07 -10.04 4.05
C ASP A 26 22.88 -10.94 3.63
N LEU A 27 22.76 -11.22 2.34
CA LEU A 27 21.67 -12.07 1.80
C LEU A 27 21.68 -13.46 2.38
N VAL A 28 22.85 -13.99 2.73
CA VAL A 28 22.98 -15.32 3.31
C VAL A 28 22.42 -15.37 4.73
N LEU A 29 22.46 -14.25 5.44
CA LEU A 29 21.94 -14.13 6.80
C LEU A 29 20.50 -13.61 6.85
N SER A 30 19.93 -13.23 5.71
CA SER A 30 18.57 -12.72 5.64
C SER A 30 17.57 -13.86 5.79
N SER A 31 16.48 -13.60 6.49
CA SER A 31 15.38 -14.56 6.61
C SER A 31 14.64 -14.73 5.27
N ASP A 32 13.98 -15.87 5.10
CA ASP A 32 13.12 -16.11 3.94
C ASP A 32 12.02 -15.04 3.82
N GLU A 33 11.53 -14.55 4.96
CA GLU A 33 10.55 -13.45 5.03
C GLU A 33 11.12 -12.16 4.42
N ASP A 34 12.34 -11.77 4.78
CA ASP A 34 12.99 -10.57 4.26
C ASP A 34 13.27 -10.69 2.76
N ILE A 35 13.70 -11.86 2.31
CA ILE A 35 13.92 -12.14 0.89
C ILE A 35 12.60 -12.04 0.11
N ALA A 36 11.52 -12.62 0.63
CA ALA A 36 10.20 -12.56 0.02
C ALA A 36 9.69 -11.10 -0.11
N LEU A 37 9.94 -10.28 0.90
CA LEU A 37 9.60 -8.85 0.84
C LEU A 37 10.38 -8.13 -0.27
N ALA A 38 11.68 -8.35 -0.34
CA ALA A 38 12.56 -7.68 -1.30
C ALA A 38 12.36 -8.14 -2.74
N THR A 39 11.79 -9.32 -2.95
CA THR A 39 11.63 -9.95 -4.28
C THR A 39 10.16 -10.05 -4.73
N CYS A 40 9.23 -9.46 -4.00
CA CYS A 40 7.81 -9.44 -4.38
C CYS A 40 7.64 -8.75 -5.75
N PRO A 41 7.17 -9.47 -6.80
CA PRO A 41 7.12 -8.91 -8.15
C PRO A 41 6.24 -7.68 -8.27
N GLU A 42 5.11 -7.64 -7.57
CA GLU A 42 4.18 -6.50 -7.62
C GLU A 42 4.75 -5.28 -6.92
N MET A 43 5.38 -5.45 -5.77
CA MET A 43 6.07 -4.35 -5.08
C MET A 43 7.20 -3.80 -5.95
N LEU A 44 7.98 -4.65 -6.59
CA LEU A 44 9.05 -4.24 -7.51
C LEU A 44 8.50 -3.51 -8.73
N ALA A 45 7.39 -3.98 -9.31
CA ALA A 45 6.73 -3.29 -10.42
C ALA A 45 6.29 -1.88 -10.03
N CYS A 46 5.72 -1.71 -8.83
CA CYS A 46 5.38 -0.41 -8.30
C CYS A 46 6.61 0.47 -8.08
N ASN A 47 7.67 -0.08 -7.52
CA ASN A 47 8.91 0.66 -7.22
C ASN A 47 9.64 1.12 -8.49
N GLN A 48 9.65 0.28 -9.53
CA GLN A 48 10.50 0.48 -10.69
C GLN A 48 9.84 1.25 -11.84
N ASP A 49 8.62 1.74 -11.67
CA ASP A 49 7.93 2.51 -12.72
C ASP A 49 8.44 3.95 -12.86
N GLY A 50 9.26 4.43 -11.93
CA GLY A 50 9.83 5.77 -11.96
C GLY A 50 8.84 6.88 -11.60
N ILE A 51 7.64 6.53 -11.12
CA ILE A 51 6.57 7.48 -10.82
C ILE A 51 6.42 7.62 -9.30
N THR A 52 6.40 8.85 -8.81
CA THR A 52 6.20 9.15 -7.40
C THR A 52 4.72 9.38 -7.12
N ALA A 53 4.17 8.64 -6.16
CA ALA A 53 2.79 8.78 -5.73
C ALA A 53 2.55 10.12 -5.03
N LYS A 54 1.33 10.62 -5.17
CA LYS A 54 0.87 11.84 -4.50
C LYS A 54 -0.04 11.49 -3.33
N ARG A 55 0.04 12.26 -2.27
CA ARG A 55 -0.93 12.19 -1.17
C ARG A 55 -2.27 12.72 -1.65
N ILE A 56 -3.30 11.88 -1.64
CA ILE A 56 -4.64 12.25 -2.11
C ILE A 56 -5.64 12.43 -0.98
N TYR A 57 -5.35 11.86 0.19
CA TYR A 57 -6.16 12.00 1.39
C TYR A 57 -5.28 11.82 2.62
N GLY A 58 -5.60 12.48 3.70
CA GLY A 58 -4.88 12.25 4.94
C GLY A 58 -5.53 12.96 6.13
N THR A 59 -5.31 12.34 7.28
CA THR A 59 -5.62 12.87 8.60
C THR A 59 -4.33 12.84 9.43
N ALA A 60 -4.44 13.14 10.72
CA ALA A 60 -3.31 12.98 11.64
C ALA A 60 -2.83 11.52 11.74
N HIS A 61 -3.70 10.54 11.43
CA HIS A 61 -3.44 9.12 11.64
C HIS A 61 -3.53 8.26 10.38
N VAL A 62 -4.03 8.79 9.28
CA VAL A 62 -4.21 8.06 8.02
C VAL A 62 -3.55 8.82 6.90
N ASP A 63 -2.86 8.10 6.02
CA ASP A 63 -2.26 8.64 4.82
C ASP A 63 -2.67 7.76 3.63
N VAL A 64 -3.15 8.38 2.55
CA VAL A 64 -3.51 7.69 1.32
C VAL A 64 -2.73 8.32 0.17
N ARG A 65 -1.99 7.48 -0.55
CA ARG A 65 -1.16 7.91 -1.68
C ARG A 65 -1.54 7.15 -2.93
N GLN A 66 -1.48 7.83 -4.06
CA GLN A 66 -1.88 7.27 -5.35
C GLN A 66 -0.93 7.73 -6.45
N LYS A 67 -0.69 6.83 -7.41
CA LYS A 67 -0.06 7.17 -8.68
C LYS A 67 -0.75 6.43 -9.82
N PHE A 68 -0.77 7.08 -10.99
CA PHE A 68 -1.22 6.45 -12.22
C PHE A 68 -0.02 6.04 -13.04
N THR A 69 -0.11 4.86 -13.69
CA THR A 69 0.96 4.31 -14.51
C THR A 69 0.72 4.47 -16.01
N ASP A 70 -0.46 4.96 -16.39
CA ASP A 70 -0.82 5.26 -17.77
C ASP A 70 -1.37 6.69 -17.92
N MET A 71 -1.26 7.25 -19.11
CA MET A 71 -1.70 8.62 -19.40
C MET A 71 -3.21 8.78 -19.32
N GLU A 72 -3.97 7.73 -19.60
CA GLU A 72 -5.43 7.74 -19.49
C GLU A 72 -5.93 7.65 -18.05
N GLN A 73 -5.03 7.50 -17.09
CA GLN A 73 -5.34 7.41 -15.66
C GLN A 73 -6.32 6.28 -15.31
N ARG A 74 -6.13 5.12 -15.94
CA ARG A 74 -6.96 3.92 -15.71
C ARG A 74 -6.31 2.91 -14.77
N HIS A 75 -4.99 2.92 -14.71
CA HIS A 75 -4.19 1.96 -13.94
C HIS A 75 -3.23 2.67 -13.02
N GLY A 76 -2.94 2.05 -11.91
CA GLY A 76 -2.00 2.61 -10.96
C GLY A 76 -1.96 1.86 -9.64
N TRP A 77 -1.52 2.57 -8.62
CA TRP A 77 -1.28 2.04 -7.28
C TRP A 77 -1.84 2.96 -6.22
N ILE A 78 -2.37 2.37 -5.17
CA ILE A 78 -2.85 3.09 -3.98
C ILE A 78 -2.22 2.46 -2.75
N GLY A 79 -1.63 3.29 -1.90
CA GLY A 79 -1.20 2.90 -0.57
C GLY A 79 -2.08 3.55 0.49
N ILE A 80 -2.50 2.75 1.47
CA ILE A 80 -3.30 3.20 2.61
C ILE A 80 -2.53 2.85 3.88
N PHE A 81 -2.23 3.86 4.69
CA PHE A 81 -1.31 3.75 5.82
C PHE A 81 -1.97 4.12 7.13
N ASN A 82 -1.83 3.23 8.13
CA ASN A 82 -2.04 3.58 9.52
C ASN A 82 -0.75 4.22 10.07
N ARG A 83 -0.83 5.47 10.47
CA ARG A 83 0.31 6.23 11.01
C ARG A 83 0.35 6.21 12.54
N LYS A 84 -0.44 5.35 13.17
CA LYS A 84 -0.42 5.18 14.63
C LYS A 84 0.43 3.99 15.04
N GLY A 85 1.15 4.13 16.13
CA GLY A 85 1.91 3.05 16.76
C GLY A 85 1.05 2.08 17.57
N CYS A 86 -0.25 1.97 17.25
CA CYS A 86 -1.19 1.05 17.88
C CYS A 86 -2.21 0.60 16.82
N ASN A 87 -2.96 -0.45 17.16
CA ASN A 87 -4.06 -0.90 16.33
C ASN A 87 -5.06 0.24 16.12
N TYR A 88 -5.54 0.38 14.90
CA TYR A 88 -6.46 1.45 14.55
C TYR A 88 -7.52 0.96 13.59
N ARG A 89 -8.77 1.14 14.01
CA ARG A 89 -9.95 0.85 13.19
C ARG A 89 -10.56 2.18 12.74
N PHE A 90 -10.73 2.36 11.43
CA PHE A 90 -11.27 3.61 10.90
C PHE A 90 -12.07 3.39 9.63
N PRO A 91 -13.15 4.18 9.45
CA PRO A 91 -13.87 4.21 8.18
C PRO A 91 -13.17 5.14 7.20
N LEU A 92 -13.35 4.85 5.91
CA LEU A 92 -12.86 5.68 4.83
C LEU A 92 -13.86 5.67 3.68
N LYS A 93 -14.29 6.83 3.22
CA LYS A 93 -15.14 6.92 2.04
C LYS A 93 -14.38 6.40 0.81
N ILE A 94 -15.04 5.63 -0.04
CA ILE A 94 -14.45 5.11 -1.28
C ILE A 94 -13.96 6.27 -2.15
N SER A 95 -14.68 7.40 -2.15
CA SER A 95 -14.28 8.60 -2.89
C SER A 95 -12.91 9.15 -2.48
N ALA A 96 -12.43 8.87 -1.28
CA ALA A 96 -11.09 9.27 -0.83
C ALA A 96 -9.98 8.55 -1.59
N LEU A 97 -10.24 7.38 -2.19
CA LEU A 97 -9.28 6.64 -2.99
C LEU A 97 -9.13 7.19 -4.40
N LYS A 98 -10.03 8.05 -4.85
CA LYS A 98 -10.03 8.65 -6.20
C LYS A 98 -9.79 7.64 -7.31
N LEU A 99 -10.45 6.48 -7.21
CA LEU A 99 -10.36 5.43 -8.21
C LEU A 99 -10.95 5.87 -9.55
N PRO A 100 -10.44 5.34 -10.68
CA PRO A 100 -11.08 5.53 -11.96
C PRO A 100 -12.54 5.03 -11.93
N GLU A 101 -13.41 5.69 -12.67
CA GLU A 101 -14.86 5.40 -12.65
C GLU A 101 -15.18 3.92 -12.96
N LYS A 102 -14.40 3.30 -13.83
CA LYS A 102 -14.60 1.91 -14.24
C LYS A 102 -13.96 0.88 -13.32
N THR A 103 -13.24 1.32 -12.30
CA THR A 103 -12.58 0.41 -11.35
C THR A 103 -13.56 0.02 -10.24
N ASP A 104 -13.88 -1.26 -10.15
CA ASP A 104 -14.68 -1.78 -9.05
C ASP A 104 -13.79 -1.98 -7.82
N PRO A 105 -14.02 -1.25 -6.72
CA PRO A 105 -13.21 -1.40 -5.50
C PRO A 105 -13.26 -2.81 -4.91
N ARG A 106 -14.30 -3.60 -5.21
CA ARG A 106 -14.40 -4.99 -4.74
C ARG A 106 -13.37 -5.92 -5.39
N THR A 107 -12.78 -5.52 -6.50
CA THR A 107 -11.74 -6.30 -7.18
C THR A 107 -10.35 -6.06 -6.63
N LEU A 108 -10.17 -5.04 -5.81
CA LEU A 108 -8.87 -4.64 -5.28
C LEU A 108 -8.47 -5.50 -4.08
N LYS A 109 -7.20 -5.89 -4.06
CA LYS A 109 -6.62 -6.73 -3.00
C LYS A 109 -5.25 -6.20 -2.61
N ASP A 110 -4.93 -6.34 -1.32
CA ASP A 110 -3.57 -6.09 -0.86
C ASP A 110 -2.59 -7.03 -1.56
N ILE A 111 -1.51 -6.50 -2.09
CA ILE A 111 -0.52 -7.30 -2.83
C ILE A 111 0.20 -8.32 -1.95
N TRP A 112 0.33 -8.05 -0.65
CA TRP A 112 1.07 -8.91 0.26
C TRP A 112 0.26 -10.10 0.76
N THR A 113 -1.01 -9.86 1.10
CA THR A 113 -1.87 -10.85 1.77
C THR A 113 -2.97 -11.40 0.88
N GLY A 114 -3.28 -10.73 -0.24
CA GLY A 114 -4.45 -11.03 -1.05
C GLY A 114 -5.76 -10.60 -0.39
N ARG A 115 -5.72 -9.90 0.73
CA ARG A 115 -6.88 -9.46 1.49
C ARG A 115 -7.67 -8.41 0.69
N PRO A 116 -8.99 -8.60 0.48
CA PRO A 116 -9.83 -7.61 -0.19
C PRO A 116 -10.12 -6.44 0.74
N LEU A 117 -10.66 -5.37 0.16
CA LEU A 117 -11.21 -4.25 0.92
C LEU A 117 -12.48 -4.70 1.67
N GLU A 118 -12.63 -4.26 2.92
CA GLU A 118 -13.83 -4.44 3.71
C GLU A 118 -14.76 -3.24 3.55
N PHE A 119 -16.07 -3.51 3.48
CA PHE A 119 -17.10 -2.48 3.34
C PHE A 119 -17.91 -2.37 4.63
N LEU A 120 -17.98 -1.16 5.17
CA LEU A 120 -18.87 -0.80 6.27
C LEU A 120 -20.28 -0.44 5.74
N ALA A 121 -20.32 0.18 4.57
CA ALA A 121 -21.51 0.56 3.83
C ALA A 121 -21.19 0.58 2.34
N ALA A 122 -22.18 0.83 1.48
CA ALA A 122 -21.99 0.81 0.02
C ALA A 122 -20.92 1.81 -0.46
N ASP A 123 -20.75 2.95 0.23
CA ASP A 123 -19.82 4.01 -0.11
C ASP A 123 -18.65 4.17 0.86
N THR A 124 -18.56 3.29 1.86
CA THR A 124 -17.62 3.45 2.97
C THR A 124 -16.87 2.15 3.22
N LEU A 125 -15.55 2.25 3.22
CA LEU A 125 -14.64 1.17 3.58
C LEU A 125 -14.39 1.18 5.09
N LEU A 126 -14.04 0.01 5.62
CA LEU A 126 -13.59 -0.14 6.98
C LEU A 126 -12.19 -0.75 6.98
N PHE A 127 -11.25 -0.08 7.62
CA PHE A 127 -9.91 -0.59 7.84
C PHE A 127 -9.72 -0.96 9.30
N ASN A 128 -9.10 -2.10 9.52
CA ASN A 128 -8.74 -2.58 10.84
C ASN A 128 -7.26 -2.96 10.80
N PHE A 129 -6.42 -1.97 11.02
CA PHE A 129 -4.98 -2.10 10.90
C PHE A 129 -4.30 -2.30 12.25
N LYS A 130 -3.26 -3.11 12.25
CA LYS A 130 -2.29 -3.16 13.36
C LYS A 130 -1.44 -1.88 13.38
N ALA A 131 -0.64 -1.72 14.43
CA ALA A 131 0.32 -0.61 14.51
C ALA A 131 1.17 -0.52 13.24
N TRP A 132 1.19 0.66 12.63
CA TRP A 132 1.97 0.97 11.42
C TRP A 132 1.65 0.11 10.20
N GLU A 133 0.55 -0.64 10.20
CA GLU A 133 0.15 -1.46 9.06
C GLU A 133 -0.29 -0.61 7.87
N SER A 134 -0.12 -1.15 6.68
CA SER A 134 -0.58 -0.54 5.44
C SER A 134 -1.07 -1.58 4.44
N MET A 135 -1.77 -1.12 3.42
CA MET A 135 -2.13 -1.91 2.24
C MET A 135 -1.54 -1.26 1.00
N LEU A 136 -1.12 -2.06 0.05
CA LEU A 136 -0.77 -1.61 -1.30
C LEU A 136 -1.68 -2.32 -2.30
N LEU A 137 -2.42 -1.53 -3.07
CA LEU A 137 -3.42 -1.99 -4.02
C LEU A 137 -2.99 -1.61 -5.43
N ARG A 138 -3.23 -2.51 -6.37
CA ARG A 138 -3.04 -2.24 -7.80
C ARG A 138 -4.40 -2.18 -8.50
N PHE A 139 -4.60 -1.20 -9.30
CA PHE A 139 -5.84 -1.04 -10.09
C PHE A 139 -5.55 -0.80 -11.57
#